data_26df970720e6effc95790005e4b3d119
#
_entry.id   26df970720e6effc95790005e4b3d119
#
_cell.length_a   1.000
_cell.length_b   1.000
_cell.length_c   1.000
_cell.angle_alpha   90.00
_cell.angle_beta   90.00
_cell.angle_gamma   90.00
#
_symmetry.space_group_name_H-M   'P 1'
#
loop_
_entity.id
_entity.type
_entity.pdbx_description
1 polymer ?
#
loop_
_entity_poly.entity_id
_entity_poly.type
_entity_poly.pdbx_seq_one_letter_code
_entity_poly.pdbx_strand_id
1 'polypeptide(L)'
;MDAMISLPDLLAPFDLTGRIALVTGGTSGIGRSCVERLTAYGATVVATCVEGVDKPELELATFNGLQGVTVQPLDLSKSESIHRCIDTVVKSHGRVDILVNNAAVGSATVTKWADDAETQDSRMLEINADGTLKISQKFLALPDTPNKKLINISSVGGGIAAFPGFRLSDGMSKSAVAFLTRQLAAEAVHLNVDIFAICPGATNTPMFQASTLSKMSPSEQEHFLQRLPKGRLIEPEEIAGIVHFLAGPAAGVLHGAVIDASMGLGVRPGLMSEYGS
;
A
#
# COMPACT_ATOMS: atom_id res chain seq x y z
N MET A 1 26.54 -21.20 28.69
CA MET A 1 25.65 -20.24 29.37
C MET A 1 24.92 -19.49 28.28
N ASP A 2 23.72 -19.93 27.91
CA ASP A 2 22.90 -19.22 26.92
C ASP A 2 22.46 -17.92 27.59
N ALA A 3 22.88 -16.80 27.03
CA ALA A 3 22.39 -15.50 27.47
C ALA A 3 20.88 -15.47 27.25
N MET A 4 20.08 -15.34 28.31
CA MET A 4 18.63 -15.15 28.18
C MET A 4 18.39 -13.85 27.39
N ILE A 5 17.74 -13.97 26.27
CA ILE A 5 17.34 -12.80 25.45
C ILE A 5 16.38 -11.94 26.29
N SER A 6 16.69 -10.66 26.43
CA SER A 6 15.83 -9.75 27.19
C SER A 6 14.58 -9.36 26.42
N LEU A 7 13.50 -8.96 27.11
CA LEU A 7 12.28 -8.48 26.45
C LEU A 7 12.55 -7.28 25.51
N PRO A 8 13.36 -6.28 25.87
CA PRO A 8 13.77 -5.22 24.95
C PRO A 8 14.42 -5.75 23.66
N ASP A 9 15.29 -6.75 23.74
CA ASP A 9 15.94 -7.34 22.56
C ASP A 9 14.94 -8.05 21.65
N LEU A 10 13.91 -8.69 22.23
CA LEU A 10 12.83 -9.32 21.46
C LEU A 10 11.92 -8.30 20.76
N LEU A 11 11.74 -7.11 21.32
CA LEU A 11 10.90 -6.05 20.77
C LEU A 11 11.66 -5.13 19.79
N ALA A 12 12.98 -5.09 19.88
CA ALA A 12 13.81 -4.24 19.02
C ALA A 12 13.53 -4.38 17.51
N PRO A 13 13.21 -5.57 16.97
CA PRO A 13 12.86 -5.70 15.56
C PRO A 13 11.57 -4.96 15.11
N PHE A 14 10.75 -4.52 16.06
CA PHE A 14 9.50 -3.80 15.79
C PHE A 14 9.62 -2.31 16.07
N ASP A 15 10.72 -1.84 16.65
CA ASP A 15 10.97 -0.42 16.89
C ASP A 15 11.42 0.27 15.60
N LEU A 16 10.73 1.34 15.24
CA LEU A 16 11.03 2.17 14.08
C LEU A 16 11.55 3.56 14.47
N THR A 17 11.96 3.74 15.72
CA THR A 17 12.50 5.03 16.21
C THR A 17 13.64 5.52 15.32
N GLY A 18 13.53 6.78 14.90
CA GLY A 18 14.49 7.43 14.02
C GLY A 18 14.41 7.04 12.54
N ARG A 19 13.43 6.21 12.13
CA ARG A 19 13.18 5.89 10.72
C ARG A 19 12.29 6.96 10.08
N ILE A 20 12.58 7.27 8.82
CA ILE A 20 11.77 8.18 8.00
C ILE A 20 10.98 7.35 7.01
N ALA A 21 9.65 7.38 7.12
CA ALA A 21 8.75 6.66 6.23
C ALA A 21 7.96 7.61 5.32
N LEU A 22 7.86 7.28 4.04
CA LEU A 22 6.97 7.92 3.07
C LEU A 22 5.84 6.94 2.73
N VAL A 23 4.58 7.33 2.99
CA VAL A 23 3.39 6.51 2.70
C VAL A 23 2.55 7.23 1.65
N THR A 24 2.52 6.70 0.42
CA THR A 24 1.69 7.29 -0.63
C THR A 24 0.21 6.97 -0.41
N GLY A 25 -0.67 7.97 -0.61
CA GLY A 25 -2.10 7.84 -0.29
C GLY A 25 -2.33 7.56 1.20
N GLY A 26 -1.52 8.20 2.06
CA GLY A 26 -1.48 7.96 3.50
C GLY A 26 -2.62 8.59 4.30
N THR A 27 -3.56 9.30 3.65
CA THR A 27 -4.63 10.02 4.35
C THR A 27 -5.94 9.23 4.48
N SER A 28 -6.04 8.05 3.85
CA SER A 28 -7.25 7.23 3.91
C SER A 28 -6.96 5.72 3.87
N GLY A 29 -7.93 4.91 4.30
CA GLY A 29 -7.92 3.45 4.19
C GLY A 29 -6.64 2.81 4.72
N ILE A 30 -6.10 1.84 3.98
CA ILE A 30 -4.87 1.11 4.34
C ILE A 30 -3.71 2.07 4.60
N GLY A 31 -3.52 3.09 3.73
CA GLY A 31 -2.44 4.06 3.87
C GLY A 31 -2.49 4.81 5.19
N ARG A 32 -3.69 5.26 5.60
CA ARG A 32 -3.89 5.93 6.89
C ARG A 32 -3.52 5.03 8.07
N SER A 33 -4.02 3.80 8.08
CA SER A 33 -3.67 2.85 9.15
C SER A 33 -2.16 2.52 9.17
N CYS A 34 -1.49 2.52 7.99
CA CYS A 34 -0.03 2.43 7.94
C CYS A 34 0.66 3.65 8.59
N VAL A 35 0.21 4.88 8.29
CA VAL A 35 0.75 6.10 8.89
C VAL A 35 0.62 6.04 10.41
N GLU A 36 -0.59 5.79 10.91
CA GLU A 36 -0.89 5.72 12.35
C GLU A 36 -0.03 4.65 13.04
N ARG A 37 0.07 3.46 12.44
CA ARG A 37 0.84 2.36 13.02
C ARG A 37 2.34 2.61 13.00
N LEU A 38 2.92 3.02 11.86
CA LEU A 38 4.36 3.27 11.76
C LEU A 38 4.79 4.39 12.74
N THR A 39 3.96 5.43 12.89
CA THR A 39 4.20 6.52 13.84
C THR A 39 4.10 6.03 15.28
N ALA A 40 3.13 5.19 15.62
CA ALA A 40 2.98 4.62 16.96
C ALA A 40 4.20 3.77 17.38
N TYR A 41 4.96 3.25 16.40
CA TYR A 41 6.20 2.50 16.63
C TYR A 41 7.47 3.33 16.40
N GLY A 42 7.37 4.65 16.45
CA GLY A 42 8.50 5.58 16.53
C GLY A 42 9.01 6.14 15.21
N ALA A 43 8.42 5.79 14.06
CA ALA A 43 8.81 6.39 12.79
C ALA A 43 8.32 7.84 12.69
N THR A 44 9.10 8.69 12.03
CA THR A 44 8.60 9.93 11.46
C THR A 44 7.99 9.62 10.10
N VAL A 45 6.72 9.97 9.90
CA VAL A 45 5.98 9.57 8.70
C VAL A 45 5.54 10.76 7.88
N VAL A 46 5.86 10.74 6.60
CA VAL A 46 5.30 11.66 5.61
C VAL A 46 4.20 10.92 4.86
N ALA A 47 2.95 11.32 5.10
CA ALA A 47 1.80 10.87 4.33
C ALA A 47 1.65 11.70 3.05
N THR A 48 1.10 11.13 1.98
CA THR A 48 0.72 11.96 0.83
C THR A 48 -0.80 11.96 0.62
N CYS A 49 -1.30 13.11 0.15
CA CYS A 49 -2.65 13.32 -0.35
C CYS A 49 -2.62 13.68 -1.85
N VAL A 50 -3.77 13.74 -2.50
CA VAL A 50 -3.85 13.96 -3.96
C VAL A 50 -3.56 15.43 -4.29
N GLU A 51 -2.51 15.68 -5.06
CA GLU A 51 -2.11 17.03 -5.48
C GLU A 51 -3.21 17.71 -6.30
N GLY A 52 -3.56 18.95 -5.91
CA GLY A 52 -4.57 19.76 -6.59
C GLY A 52 -6.03 19.38 -6.26
N VAL A 53 -6.24 18.35 -5.43
CA VAL A 53 -7.57 17.91 -4.96
C VAL A 53 -7.68 18.13 -3.45
N ASP A 54 -6.76 17.53 -2.69
CA ASP A 54 -6.75 17.60 -1.25
C ASP A 54 -5.92 18.79 -0.74
N LYS A 55 -6.18 19.22 0.46
CA LYS A 55 -5.42 20.27 1.16
C LYS A 55 -4.60 19.62 2.27
N PRO A 56 -3.25 19.60 2.17
CA PRO A 56 -2.41 18.92 3.14
C PRO A 56 -2.65 19.31 4.58
N GLU A 57 -2.98 20.59 4.84
CA GLU A 57 -3.23 21.09 6.19
C GLU A 57 -4.51 20.51 6.79
N LEU A 58 -5.55 20.34 5.96
CA LEU A 58 -6.82 19.73 6.39
C LEU A 58 -6.64 18.24 6.62
N GLU A 59 -5.91 17.56 5.73
CA GLU A 59 -5.60 16.15 5.89
C GLU A 59 -4.75 15.90 7.14
N LEU A 60 -3.74 16.72 7.41
CA LEU A 60 -2.93 16.63 8.62
C LEU A 60 -3.79 16.78 9.88
N ALA A 61 -4.76 17.71 9.89
CA ALA A 61 -5.65 17.90 11.03
C ALA A 61 -6.47 16.64 11.38
N THR A 62 -6.74 15.77 10.39
CA THR A 62 -7.48 14.52 10.62
C THR A 62 -6.72 13.50 11.47
N PHE A 63 -5.39 13.63 11.60
CA PHE A 63 -4.58 12.77 12.46
C PHE A 63 -4.64 13.17 13.96
N ASN A 64 -5.52 14.12 14.33
CA ASN A 64 -5.83 14.46 15.72
C ASN A 64 -4.59 14.76 16.59
N GLY A 65 -3.60 15.46 16.01
CA GLY A 65 -2.39 15.84 16.74
C GLY A 65 -1.38 14.71 16.94
N LEU A 66 -1.49 13.59 16.21
CA LEU A 66 -0.47 12.54 16.22
C LEU A 66 0.89 13.13 15.86
N GLN A 67 1.86 13.03 16.78
CA GLN A 67 3.18 13.61 16.60
C GLN A 67 4.01 12.75 15.61
N GLY A 68 4.89 13.41 14.86
CA GLY A 68 5.76 12.71 13.90
C GLY A 68 5.11 12.45 12.53
N VAL A 69 3.92 12.99 12.28
CA VAL A 69 3.25 12.94 10.98
C VAL A 69 3.31 14.28 10.28
N THR A 70 3.60 14.28 9.00
CA THR A 70 3.41 15.40 8.08
C THR A 70 2.66 14.95 6.84
N VAL A 71 1.98 15.87 6.15
CA VAL A 71 1.26 15.57 4.91
C VAL A 71 1.78 16.45 3.79
N GLN A 72 1.95 15.88 2.59
CA GLN A 72 2.33 16.64 1.40
C GLN A 72 1.58 16.14 0.16
N PRO A 73 1.44 16.98 -0.88
CA PRO A 73 0.75 16.61 -2.11
C PRO A 73 1.60 15.67 -2.97
N LEU A 74 0.93 14.75 -3.68
CA LEU A 74 1.53 13.86 -4.67
C LEU A 74 0.52 13.52 -5.76
N ASP A 75 0.95 13.67 -7.02
CA ASP A 75 0.25 13.16 -8.20
C ASP A 75 1.16 12.13 -8.89
N LEU A 76 0.80 10.85 -8.78
CA LEU A 76 1.56 9.75 -9.37
C LEU A 76 1.53 9.73 -10.91
N SER A 77 0.61 10.45 -11.55
CA SER A 77 0.60 10.58 -13.02
C SER A 77 1.67 11.56 -13.52
N LYS A 78 2.28 12.35 -12.64
CA LYS A 78 3.24 13.41 -13.00
C LYS A 78 4.63 13.16 -12.42
N SER A 79 5.61 12.93 -13.29
CA SER A 79 6.99 12.70 -12.88
C SER A 79 7.56 13.86 -12.04
N GLU A 80 7.21 15.12 -12.38
CA GLU A 80 7.64 16.30 -11.64
C GLU A 80 7.08 16.32 -10.21
N SER A 81 5.83 15.86 -10.01
CA SER A 81 5.22 15.74 -8.68
C SER A 81 5.92 14.67 -7.86
N ILE A 82 6.23 13.52 -8.46
CA ILE A 82 6.98 12.43 -7.81
C ILE A 82 8.36 12.92 -7.36
N HIS A 83 9.10 13.58 -8.24
CA HIS A 83 10.43 14.10 -7.91
C HIS A 83 10.35 15.14 -6.79
N ARG A 84 9.47 16.13 -6.92
CA ARG A 84 9.26 17.16 -5.90
C ARG A 84 8.88 16.56 -4.54
N CYS A 85 8.01 15.56 -4.51
CA CYS A 85 7.60 14.88 -3.29
C CYS A 85 8.81 14.27 -2.57
N ILE A 86 9.57 13.41 -3.23
CA ILE A 86 10.74 12.75 -2.63
C ILE A 86 11.81 13.77 -2.24
N ASP A 87 12.12 14.73 -3.11
CA ASP A 87 13.13 15.75 -2.84
C ASP A 87 12.76 16.63 -1.65
N THR A 88 11.46 16.91 -1.44
CA THR A 88 10.96 17.61 -0.25
C THR A 88 11.18 16.81 1.01
N VAL A 89 10.89 15.49 1.01
CA VAL A 89 11.15 14.62 2.17
C VAL A 89 12.65 14.58 2.49
N VAL A 90 13.49 14.37 1.48
CA VAL A 90 14.95 14.36 1.65
C VAL A 90 15.47 15.70 2.18
N LYS A 91 14.97 16.83 1.66
CA LYS A 91 15.33 18.15 2.17
C LYS A 91 14.97 18.36 3.63
N SER A 92 13.80 17.86 4.06
CA SER A 92 13.28 18.08 5.41
C SER A 92 13.86 17.10 6.44
N HIS A 93 14.15 15.86 6.03
CA HIS A 93 14.53 14.77 6.94
C HIS A 93 15.88 14.14 6.64
N GLY A 94 16.57 14.56 5.57
CA GLY A 94 17.88 14.08 5.14
C GLY A 94 17.86 12.74 4.38
N ARG A 95 16.80 11.94 4.51
CA ARG A 95 16.68 10.60 3.92
C ARG A 95 15.24 10.11 3.83
N VAL A 96 15.04 8.99 3.16
CA VAL A 96 13.83 8.16 3.24
C VAL A 96 14.28 6.72 3.46
N ASP A 97 13.88 6.11 4.56
CA ASP A 97 14.25 4.74 4.94
C ASP A 97 13.21 3.71 4.49
N ILE A 98 11.93 4.10 4.50
CA ILE A 98 10.79 3.23 4.21
C ILE A 98 9.90 3.94 3.19
N LEU A 99 9.65 3.29 2.05
CA LEU A 99 8.62 3.71 1.11
C LEU A 99 7.49 2.68 1.10
N VAL A 100 6.27 3.15 1.39
CA VAL A 100 5.04 2.36 1.24
C VAL A 100 4.26 2.90 0.04
N ASN A 101 4.30 2.18 -1.07
CA ASN A 101 3.51 2.47 -2.27
C ASN A 101 2.09 1.92 -2.09
N ASN A 102 1.23 2.75 -1.53
CA ASN A 102 -0.17 2.41 -1.28
C ASN A 102 -1.14 3.20 -2.17
N ALA A 103 -0.77 4.42 -2.63
CA ALA A 103 -1.66 5.22 -3.47
C ALA A 103 -2.06 4.46 -4.75
N ALA A 104 -3.34 4.44 -5.01
CA ALA A 104 -3.93 3.86 -6.22
C ALA A 104 -5.30 4.48 -6.45
N VAL A 105 -5.80 4.37 -7.68
CA VAL A 105 -7.18 4.69 -8.04
C VAL A 105 -7.96 3.43 -8.34
N GLY A 106 -9.22 3.40 -7.89
CA GLY A 106 -10.15 2.33 -8.20
C GLY A 106 -11.17 2.73 -9.28
N SER A 107 -11.99 1.78 -9.70
CA SER A 107 -13.00 1.97 -10.74
C SER A 107 -13.93 3.16 -10.46
N ALA A 108 -14.39 3.35 -9.22
CA ALA A 108 -15.26 4.46 -8.85
C ALA A 108 -14.60 5.84 -8.99
N THR A 109 -13.27 5.91 -8.98
CA THR A 109 -12.53 7.16 -9.17
C THR A 109 -12.37 7.48 -10.65
N VAL A 110 -11.88 6.53 -11.44
CA VAL A 110 -11.62 6.77 -12.87
C VAL A 110 -12.91 7.03 -13.67
N THR A 111 -14.04 6.42 -13.27
CA THR A 111 -15.35 6.70 -13.87
C THR A 111 -15.85 8.12 -13.63
N LYS A 112 -15.34 8.84 -12.65
CA LYS A 112 -15.63 10.27 -12.44
C LYS A 112 -14.77 11.19 -13.30
N TRP A 113 -13.66 10.69 -13.85
CA TRP A 113 -12.69 11.49 -14.58
C TRP A 113 -12.89 11.44 -16.11
N ALA A 114 -13.51 10.38 -16.62
CA ALA A 114 -13.80 10.23 -18.05
C ALA A 114 -15.04 9.38 -18.26
N ASP A 115 -15.77 9.65 -19.35
CA ASP A 115 -16.97 8.91 -19.71
C ASP A 115 -16.64 7.62 -20.48
N ASP A 116 -15.53 7.60 -21.21
CA ASP A 116 -15.11 6.45 -22.01
C ASP A 116 -14.18 5.51 -21.25
N ALA A 117 -14.36 4.21 -21.50
CA ALA A 117 -13.63 3.16 -20.81
C ALA A 117 -12.12 3.16 -21.14
N GLU A 118 -11.73 3.56 -22.35
CA GLU A 118 -10.33 3.57 -22.79
C GLU A 118 -9.51 4.59 -21.99
N THR A 119 -10.03 5.81 -21.83
CA THR A 119 -9.39 6.84 -21.00
C THR A 119 -9.34 6.42 -19.53
N GLN A 120 -10.43 5.83 -19.01
CA GLN A 120 -10.45 5.33 -17.63
C GLN A 120 -9.38 4.27 -17.39
N ASP A 121 -9.24 3.30 -18.30
CA ASP A 121 -8.28 2.22 -18.20
C ASP A 121 -6.84 2.72 -18.32
N SER A 122 -6.59 3.64 -19.25
CA SER A 122 -5.29 4.28 -19.42
C SER A 122 -4.85 5.04 -18.16
N ARG A 123 -5.76 5.82 -17.56
CA ARG A 123 -5.50 6.55 -16.31
C ARG A 123 -5.21 5.63 -15.14
N MET A 124 -5.92 4.51 -15.06
CA MET A 124 -5.69 3.52 -14.00
C MET A 124 -4.29 2.89 -14.12
N LEU A 125 -3.87 2.51 -15.31
CA LEU A 125 -2.54 1.96 -15.56
C LEU A 125 -1.44 3.00 -15.31
N GLU A 126 -1.64 4.25 -15.77
CA GLU A 126 -0.71 5.37 -15.56
C GLU A 126 -0.44 5.61 -14.07
N ILE A 127 -1.48 5.65 -13.24
CA ILE A 127 -1.33 5.95 -11.82
C ILE A 127 -0.85 4.72 -11.04
N ASN A 128 -1.55 3.59 -11.20
CA ASN A 128 -1.33 2.42 -10.33
C ASN A 128 -0.05 1.66 -10.69
N ALA A 129 0.33 1.58 -11.97
CA ALA A 129 1.48 0.82 -12.42
C ALA A 129 2.69 1.74 -12.72
N ASP A 130 2.55 2.67 -13.67
CA ASP A 130 3.66 3.53 -14.11
C ASP A 130 4.09 4.50 -13.00
N GLY A 131 3.13 5.11 -12.28
CA GLY A 131 3.42 5.95 -11.13
C GLY A 131 4.15 5.19 -10.02
N THR A 132 3.74 3.95 -9.72
CA THR A 132 4.42 3.09 -8.75
C THR A 132 5.84 2.74 -9.20
N LEU A 133 6.05 2.46 -10.49
CA LEU A 133 7.39 2.24 -11.06
C LEU A 133 8.28 3.47 -10.85
N LYS A 134 7.81 4.65 -11.27
CA LYS A 134 8.60 5.90 -11.23
C LYS A 134 9.02 6.28 -9.80
N ILE A 135 8.09 6.24 -8.85
CA ILE A 135 8.42 6.58 -7.46
C ILE A 135 9.35 5.55 -6.82
N SER A 136 9.19 4.26 -7.16
CA SER A 136 10.10 3.20 -6.71
C SER A 136 11.52 3.42 -7.22
N GLN A 137 11.69 3.73 -8.52
CA GLN A 137 12.98 4.02 -9.12
C GLN A 137 13.63 5.26 -8.48
N LYS A 138 12.87 6.34 -8.28
CA LYS A 138 13.39 7.55 -7.61
C LYS A 138 13.82 7.25 -6.16
N PHE A 139 13.06 6.44 -5.42
CA PHE A 139 13.42 6.01 -4.06
C PHE A 139 14.69 5.15 -4.05
N LEU A 140 14.81 4.18 -4.95
CA LEU A 140 15.99 3.31 -5.03
C LEU A 140 17.26 4.07 -5.41
N ALA A 141 17.14 5.16 -6.19
CA ALA A 141 18.25 6.03 -6.54
C ALA A 141 18.74 6.94 -5.39
N LEU A 142 18.01 7.03 -4.26
CA LEU A 142 18.47 7.76 -3.08
C LEU A 142 19.66 7.04 -2.43
N PRO A 143 20.55 7.79 -1.72
CA PRO A 143 21.65 7.21 -0.98
C PRO A 143 21.21 6.03 -0.10
N ASP A 144 22.08 5.07 0.03
CA ASP A 144 21.84 3.87 0.81
C ASP A 144 21.69 4.19 2.29
N THR A 145 20.73 3.56 2.94
CA THR A 145 20.53 3.65 4.39
C THR A 145 20.38 2.24 4.97
N PRO A 146 20.80 2.00 6.22
CA PRO A 146 20.61 0.69 6.84
C PRO A 146 19.14 0.28 6.86
N ASN A 147 18.88 -0.98 6.49
CA ASN A 147 17.51 -1.55 6.48
C ASN A 147 16.49 -0.78 5.63
N LYS A 148 16.90 -0.25 4.47
CA LYS A 148 15.99 0.43 3.54
C LYS A 148 14.88 -0.53 3.10
N LYS A 149 13.63 -0.06 3.03
CA LYS A 149 12.45 -0.90 2.74
C LYS A 149 11.56 -0.28 1.66
N LEU A 150 11.19 -1.07 0.67
CA LEU A 150 10.20 -0.75 -0.33
C LEU A 150 9.04 -1.74 -0.22
N ILE A 151 7.85 -1.25 0.16
CA ILE A 151 6.67 -2.07 0.39
C ILE A 151 5.57 -1.61 -0.56
N ASN A 152 5.18 -2.48 -1.48
CA ASN A 152 4.15 -2.21 -2.48
C ASN A 152 2.81 -2.81 -2.05
N ILE A 153 1.73 -2.03 -2.13
CA ILE A 153 0.37 -2.55 -1.93
C ILE A 153 -0.23 -2.89 -3.30
N SER A 154 -0.24 -4.18 -3.60
CA SER A 154 -0.89 -4.76 -4.77
C SER A 154 -2.35 -5.12 -4.45
N SER A 155 -2.82 -6.28 -4.87
CA SER A 155 -4.14 -6.84 -4.57
C SER A 155 -4.11 -8.35 -4.76
N VAL A 156 -4.97 -9.08 -4.06
CA VAL A 156 -5.21 -10.49 -4.37
C VAL A 156 -5.68 -10.65 -5.82
N GLY A 157 -6.52 -9.71 -6.31
CA GLY A 157 -6.90 -9.64 -7.72
C GLY A 157 -5.78 -9.09 -8.58
N GLY A 158 -5.19 -9.89 -9.43
CA GLY A 158 -4.06 -9.59 -10.31
C GLY A 158 -2.70 -9.92 -9.70
N GLY A 159 -2.48 -9.68 -8.42
CA GLY A 159 -1.21 -10.02 -7.76
C GLY A 159 -1.05 -11.51 -7.46
N ILE A 160 -2.15 -12.17 -7.08
CA ILE A 160 -2.18 -13.59 -6.67
C ILE A 160 -3.11 -14.41 -7.56
N ALA A 161 -4.36 -13.95 -7.76
CA ALA A 161 -5.41 -14.71 -8.44
C ALA A 161 -6.18 -13.82 -9.43
N ALA A 162 -6.95 -14.44 -10.32
CA ALA A 162 -7.89 -13.77 -11.20
C ALA A 162 -9.32 -14.01 -10.73
N PHE A 163 -10.17 -12.99 -10.85
CA PHE A 163 -11.58 -13.05 -10.48
C PHE A 163 -12.45 -12.65 -11.67
N PRO A 164 -13.46 -13.46 -12.05
CA PRO A 164 -14.45 -13.06 -13.07
C PRO A 164 -15.12 -11.73 -12.71
N GLY A 165 -15.31 -10.85 -13.69
CA GLY A 165 -15.92 -9.54 -13.48
C GLY A 165 -15.03 -8.47 -12.85
N PHE A 166 -13.79 -8.81 -12.48
CA PHE A 166 -12.81 -7.82 -12.03
C PHE A 166 -12.38 -6.93 -13.21
N ARG A 167 -12.26 -5.63 -12.99
CA ARG A 167 -11.85 -4.70 -14.07
C ARG A 167 -10.46 -5.07 -14.58
N LEU A 168 -10.32 -5.22 -15.91
CA LEU A 168 -9.07 -5.70 -16.51
C LEU A 168 -7.89 -4.79 -16.21
N SER A 169 -8.05 -3.46 -16.35
CA SER A 169 -6.99 -2.49 -16.07
C SER A 169 -6.58 -2.48 -14.60
N ASP A 170 -7.51 -2.71 -13.66
CA ASP A 170 -7.19 -2.83 -12.25
C ASP A 170 -6.34 -4.09 -12.01
N GLY A 171 -6.80 -5.26 -12.46
CA GLY A 171 -6.04 -6.51 -12.38
C GLY A 171 -4.67 -6.42 -13.04
N MET A 172 -4.58 -5.84 -14.24
CA MET A 172 -3.31 -5.61 -14.94
C MET A 172 -2.37 -4.71 -14.12
N SER A 173 -2.88 -3.60 -13.58
CA SER A 173 -2.07 -2.69 -12.77
C SER A 173 -1.49 -3.38 -11.52
N LYS A 174 -2.29 -4.21 -10.85
CA LYS A 174 -1.87 -4.94 -9.66
C LYS A 174 -0.93 -6.11 -9.98
N SER A 175 -1.11 -6.77 -11.12
CA SER A 175 -0.14 -7.75 -11.65
C SER A 175 1.21 -7.08 -11.96
N ALA A 176 1.17 -5.89 -12.57
CA ALA A 176 2.38 -5.12 -12.85
C ALA A 176 3.15 -4.77 -11.57
N VAL A 177 2.46 -4.35 -10.49
CA VAL A 177 3.07 -4.06 -9.18
C VAL A 177 3.70 -5.32 -8.56
N ALA A 178 3.02 -6.48 -8.64
CA ALA A 178 3.56 -7.74 -8.14
C ALA A 178 4.79 -8.20 -8.95
N PHE A 179 4.78 -8.04 -10.27
CA PHE A 179 5.93 -8.30 -11.12
C PHE A 179 7.09 -7.34 -10.81
N LEU A 180 6.81 -6.03 -10.76
CA LEU A 180 7.78 -4.99 -10.44
C LEU A 180 8.51 -5.28 -9.13
N THR A 181 7.79 -5.73 -8.11
CA THR A 181 8.37 -6.11 -6.81
C THR A 181 9.44 -7.19 -6.97
N ARG A 182 9.13 -8.27 -7.69
CA ARG A 182 10.08 -9.38 -7.92
C ARG A 182 11.26 -8.94 -8.77
N GLN A 183 11.01 -8.14 -9.82
CA GLN A 183 12.06 -7.65 -10.71
C GLN A 183 13.03 -6.72 -9.97
N LEU A 184 12.52 -5.74 -9.24
CA LEU A 184 13.36 -4.83 -8.46
C LEU A 184 14.12 -5.56 -7.35
N ALA A 185 13.51 -6.54 -6.71
CA ALA A 185 14.20 -7.36 -5.71
C ALA A 185 15.35 -8.18 -6.32
N ALA A 186 15.15 -8.76 -7.49
CA ALA A 186 16.21 -9.50 -8.19
C ALA A 186 17.39 -8.60 -8.57
N GLU A 187 17.12 -7.35 -8.97
CA GLU A 187 18.15 -6.36 -9.29
C GLU A 187 18.86 -5.83 -8.02
N ALA A 188 18.16 -5.81 -6.88
CA ALA A 188 18.63 -5.25 -5.63
C ALA A 188 19.20 -6.30 -4.65
N VAL A 189 19.39 -7.55 -5.06
CA VAL A 189 19.76 -8.69 -4.18
C VAL A 189 21.07 -8.49 -3.40
N HIS A 190 21.94 -7.60 -3.87
CA HIS A 190 23.20 -7.24 -3.21
C HIS A 190 23.20 -5.83 -2.59
N LEU A 191 22.06 -5.16 -2.59
CA LEU A 191 21.89 -3.82 -2.01
C LEU A 191 21.28 -3.89 -0.61
N ASN A 192 21.45 -2.83 0.19
CA ASN A 192 20.87 -2.73 1.54
C ASN A 192 19.39 -2.33 1.51
N VAL A 193 18.62 -2.89 0.60
CA VAL A 193 17.18 -2.63 0.49
C VAL A 193 16.41 -3.94 0.39
N ASP A 194 15.36 -4.07 1.19
CA ASP A 194 14.40 -5.16 1.04
C ASP A 194 13.12 -4.67 0.37
N ILE A 195 12.61 -5.47 -0.56
CA ILE A 195 11.49 -5.11 -1.42
C ILE A 195 10.40 -6.18 -1.31
N PHE A 196 9.16 -5.75 -1.06
CA PHE A 196 8.02 -6.64 -0.82
C PHE A 196 6.77 -6.15 -1.52
N ALA A 197 5.85 -7.05 -1.82
CA ALA A 197 4.46 -6.71 -2.12
C ALA A 197 3.52 -7.39 -1.14
N ILE A 198 2.47 -6.68 -0.75
CA ILE A 198 1.32 -7.20 -0.02
C ILE A 198 0.13 -7.20 -0.98
N CYS A 199 -0.62 -8.30 -1.01
CA CYS A 199 -1.80 -8.49 -1.84
C CYS A 199 -3.05 -8.63 -0.94
N PRO A 200 -3.67 -7.51 -0.50
CA PRO A 200 -4.88 -7.56 0.31
C PRO A 200 -6.05 -8.19 -0.44
N GLY A 201 -6.94 -8.83 0.32
CA GLY A 201 -8.29 -9.19 -0.14
C GLY A 201 -9.27 -8.01 0.01
N ALA A 202 -10.57 -8.33 0.12
CA ALA A 202 -11.62 -7.34 0.34
C ALA A 202 -11.41 -6.63 1.68
N THR A 203 -10.95 -5.38 1.61
CA THR A 203 -10.57 -4.57 2.78
C THR A 203 -11.55 -3.42 2.98
N ASN A 204 -11.95 -3.17 4.23
CA ASN A 204 -12.89 -2.13 4.63
C ASN A 204 -12.28 -0.73 4.46
N THR A 205 -12.33 -0.21 3.24
CA THR A 205 -11.76 1.09 2.88
C THR A 205 -12.79 1.95 2.15
N PRO A 206 -12.65 3.28 2.14
CA PRO A 206 -13.50 4.16 1.33
C PRO A 206 -13.52 3.78 -0.15
N MET A 207 -12.37 3.33 -0.69
CA MET A 207 -12.29 2.86 -2.09
C MET A 207 -13.17 1.62 -2.32
N PHE A 208 -13.11 0.61 -1.44
CA PHE A 208 -13.89 -0.61 -1.56
C PHE A 208 -15.37 -0.35 -1.34
N GLN A 209 -15.72 0.52 -0.39
CA GLN A 209 -17.09 0.98 -0.19
C GLN A 209 -17.65 1.61 -1.48
N ALA A 210 -16.93 2.57 -2.07
CA ALA A 210 -17.38 3.30 -3.27
C ALA A 210 -17.40 2.42 -4.53
N SER A 211 -16.46 1.52 -4.71
CA SER A 211 -16.34 0.69 -5.93
C SER A 211 -17.22 -0.55 -5.91
N THR A 212 -17.55 -1.08 -4.75
CA THR A 212 -18.19 -2.38 -4.60
C THR A 212 -19.46 -2.31 -3.74
N LEU A 213 -19.34 -2.01 -2.45
CA LEU A 213 -20.47 -2.16 -1.53
C LEU A 213 -21.60 -1.17 -1.77
N SER A 214 -21.30 0.09 -2.12
CA SER A 214 -22.33 1.11 -2.38
C SER A 214 -23.22 0.81 -3.59
N LYS A 215 -22.84 -0.16 -4.42
CA LYS A 215 -23.61 -0.61 -5.59
C LYS A 215 -24.58 -1.75 -5.26
N MET A 216 -24.51 -2.28 -4.05
CA MET A 216 -25.29 -3.42 -3.56
C MET A 216 -26.39 -2.95 -2.62
N SER A 217 -27.55 -3.59 -2.68
CA SER A 217 -28.59 -3.48 -1.65
C SER A 217 -28.08 -4.07 -0.33
N PRO A 218 -28.72 -3.77 0.83
CA PRO A 218 -28.33 -4.33 2.11
C PRO A 218 -28.29 -5.87 2.13
N SER A 219 -29.24 -6.52 1.49
CA SER A 219 -29.29 -8.00 1.41
C SER A 219 -28.16 -8.58 0.54
N GLU A 220 -27.81 -7.90 -0.55
CA GLU A 220 -26.66 -8.29 -1.38
C GLU A 220 -25.35 -8.09 -0.66
N GLN A 221 -25.20 -7.02 0.13
CA GLN A 221 -24.01 -6.80 0.97
C GLN A 221 -23.87 -7.92 2.01
N GLU A 222 -24.94 -8.28 2.71
CA GLU A 222 -24.93 -9.37 3.68
C GLU A 222 -24.52 -10.69 3.02
N HIS A 223 -25.13 -11.04 1.89
CA HIS A 223 -24.77 -12.24 1.13
C HIS A 223 -23.32 -12.20 0.64
N PHE A 224 -22.86 -11.05 0.15
CA PHE A 224 -21.47 -10.86 -0.25
C PHE A 224 -20.50 -11.11 0.93
N LEU A 225 -20.77 -10.53 2.10
CA LEU A 225 -19.93 -10.71 3.29
C LEU A 225 -19.88 -12.17 3.73
N GLN A 226 -21.02 -12.87 3.74
CA GLN A 226 -21.08 -14.29 4.10
C GLN A 226 -20.21 -15.18 3.20
N ARG A 227 -19.97 -14.76 1.94
CA ARG A 227 -19.12 -15.48 0.98
C ARG A 227 -17.64 -15.14 1.10
N LEU A 228 -17.29 -14.06 1.78
CA LEU A 228 -15.88 -13.75 2.04
C LEU A 228 -15.26 -14.77 3.02
N PRO A 229 -13.94 -14.98 2.93
CA PRO A 229 -13.25 -15.75 3.95
C PRO A 229 -13.53 -15.19 5.35
N LYS A 230 -13.89 -16.08 6.30
CA LYS A 230 -14.26 -15.72 7.68
C LYS A 230 -15.50 -14.80 7.81
N GLY A 231 -16.29 -14.64 6.74
CA GLY A 231 -17.56 -13.88 6.77
C GLY A 231 -17.40 -12.38 7.00
N ARG A 232 -16.24 -11.78 6.71
CA ARG A 232 -15.99 -10.37 6.98
C ARG A 232 -14.99 -9.73 6.01
N LEU A 233 -14.97 -8.42 5.98
CA LEU A 233 -13.89 -7.65 5.38
C LEU A 233 -12.61 -7.73 6.24
N ILE A 234 -11.49 -7.48 5.61
CA ILE A 234 -10.21 -7.23 6.28
C ILE A 234 -10.25 -5.79 6.78
N GLU A 235 -9.82 -5.55 8.01
CA GLU A 235 -9.68 -4.18 8.49
C GLU A 235 -8.31 -3.60 8.04
N PRO A 236 -8.25 -2.31 7.69
CA PRO A 236 -7.01 -1.65 7.24
C PRO A 236 -5.83 -1.85 8.22
N GLU A 237 -6.12 -1.90 9.53
CA GLU A 237 -5.14 -2.11 10.61
C GLU A 237 -4.47 -3.49 10.52
N GLU A 238 -5.15 -4.50 9.99
CA GLU A 238 -4.60 -5.84 9.80
C GLU A 238 -3.50 -5.79 8.71
N ILE A 239 -3.74 -5.04 7.62
CA ILE A 239 -2.74 -4.82 6.57
C ILE A 239 -1.60 -3.95 7.08
N ALA A 240 -1.89 -2.88 7.84
CA ALA A 240 -0.87 -2.05 8.46
C ALA A 240 0.03 -2.84 9.43
N GLY A 241 -0.51 -3.89 10.08
CA GLY A 241 0.27 -4.83 10.88
C GLY A 241 1.35 -5.56 10.08
N ILE A 242 1.01 -6.00 8.86
CA ILE A 242 1.96 -6.65 7.95
C ILE A 242 3.00 -5.62 7.45
N VAL A 243 2.55 -4.42 7.06
CA VAL A 243 3.46 -3.32 6.65
C VAL A 243 4.47 -3.01 7.74
N HIS A 244 4.04 -2.92 9.00
CA HIS A 244 4.93 -2.67 10.14
C HIS A 244 5.97 -3.78 10.30
N PHE A 245 5.57 -5.05 10.24
CA PHE A 245 6.51 -6.17 10.28
C PHE A 245 7.55 -6.09 9.15
N LEU A 246 7.11 -5.81 7.91
CA LEU A 246 7.99 -5.68 6.74
C LEU A 246 8.90 -4.45 6.82
N ALA A 247 8.50 -3.40 7.53
CA ALA A 247 9.33 -2.21 7.77
C ALA A 247 10.49 -2.47 8.73
N GLY A 248 10.40 -3.52 9.55
CA GLY A 248 11.43 -3.91 10.51
C GLY A 248 12.57 -4.75 9.90
N PRO A 249 13.66 -4.92 10.64
CA PRO A 249 14.83 -5.69 10.19
C PRO A 249 14.55 -7.20 10.07
N ALA A 250 13.59 -7.74 10.81
CA ALA A 250 13.30 -9.17 10.83
C ALA A 250 12.75 -9.71 9.52
N ALA A 251 12.23 -8.83 8.64
CA ALA A 251 11.61 -9.22 7.38
C ALA A 251 12.60 -9.47 6.23
N GLY A 252 13.90 -9.22 6.40
CA GLY A 252 14.89 -9.31 5.32
C GLY A 252 14.90 -10.65 4.57
N VAL A 253 14.62 -11.76 5.28
CA VAL A 253 14.53 -13.11 4.68
C VAL A 253 13.36 -13.26 3.67
N LEU A 254 12.43 -12.32 3.65
CA LEU A 254 11.28 -12.28 2.73
C LEU A 254 11.54 -11.38 1.51
N HIS A 255 12.77 -10.90 1.28
CA HIS A 255 13.10 -10.06 0.14
C HIS A 255 12.57 -10.67 -1.18
N GLY A 256 11.82 -9.87 -1.96
CA GLY A 256 11.16 -10.31 -3.20
C GLY A 256 9.80 -10.98 -3.01
N ALA A 257 9.34 -11.19 -1.78
CA ALA A 257 8.06 -11.85 -1.54
C ALA A 257 6.86 -11.03 -2.03
N VAL A 258 5.91 -11.72 -2.64
CA VAL A 258 4.56 -11.23 -2.95
C VAL A 258 3.60 -11.99 -2.03
N ILE A 259 3.11 -11.30 -1.01
CA ILE A 259 2.45 -11.90 0.16
C ILE A 259 0.94 -11.85 -0.03
N ASP A 260 0.29 -13.01 -0.01
CA ASP A 260 -1.17 -13.12 0.03
C ASP A 260 -1.68 -12.72 1.41
N ALA A 261 -2.31 -11.55 1.50
CA ALA A 261 -2.95 -11.01 2.71
C ALA A 261 -4.47 -10.96 2.56
N SER A 262 -5.06 -12.03 2.01
CA SER A 262 -6.48 -12.08 1.62
C SER A 262 -7.36 -12.95 2.52
N MET A 263 -6.88 -13.38 3.67
CA MET A 263 -7.55 -14.34 4.57
C MET A 263 -7.88 -15.69 3.89
N GLY A 264 -7.20 -16.03 2.79
CA GLY A 264 -7.42 -17.29 2.07
C GLY A 264 -8.22 -17.15 0.77
N LEU A 265 -8.63 -15.92 0.39
CA LEU A 265 -9.30 -15.71 -0.90
C LEU A 265 -8.40 -16.05 -2.08
N GLY A 266 -7.09 -15.80 -1.98
CA GLY A 266 -6.11 -16.15 -3.02
C GLY A 266 -5.95 -17.65 -3.23
N VAL A 267 -6.10 -18.47 -2.18
CA VAL A 267 -6.02 -19.94 -2.27
C VAL A 267 -7.35 -20.59 -2.61
N ARG A 268 -8.46 -19.87 -2.47
CA ARG A 268 -9.81 -20.30 -2.90
C ARG A 268 -10.55 -19.17 -3.63
N PRO A 269 -10.08 -18.76 -4.80
CA PRO A 269 -10.66 -17.60 -5.53
C PRO A 269 -12.10 -17.85 -6.00
N GLY A 270 -12.53 -19.10 -6.13
CA GLY A 270 -13.89 -19.48 -6.51
C GLY A 270 -14.98 -19.04 -5.53
N LEU A 271 -14.64 -18.69 -4.27
CA LEU A 271 -15.62 -18.17 -3.31
C LEU A 271 -16.41 -16.97 -3.83
N MET A 272 -15.79 -16.12 -4.64
CA MET A 272 -16.43 -14.91 -5.18
C MET A 272 -17.23 -15.16 -6.45
N SER A 273 -17.03 -16.29 -7.13
CA SER A 273 -17.67 -16.64 -8.40
C SER A 273 -18.70 -17.75 -8.29
N GLU A 274 -18.81 -18.42 -7.15
CA GLU A 274 -19.87 -19.39 -6.88
C GLU A 274 -21.22 -18.66 -6.73
N TYR A 275 -21.86 -18.39 -7.88
CA TYR A 275 -23.26 -17.99 -7.93
C TYR A 275 -24.11 -19.22 -7.57
N GLY A 276 -24.93 -19.07 -6.51
CA GLY A 276 -25.83 -20.01 -5.92
C GLY A 276 -26.11 -21.29 -6.69
N SER A 277 -25.86 -22.37 -6.07
CA SER A 277 -26.66 -23.58 -6.17
C SER A 277 -27.74 -23.53 -5.11
#